data_016710f360e253b18ef714e39d600b4a
#
_entry.id   016710f360e253b18ef714e39d600b4a
#
_cell.length_a   1.000
_cell.length_b   1.000
_cell.length_c   1.000
_cell.angle_alpha   90.00
_cell.angle_beta   90.00
_cell.angle_gamma   90.00
#
_symmetry.space_group_name_H-M   'P 1'
#
loop_
_entity.id
_entity.type
_entity.pdbx_description
1 polymer ?
#
loop_
_entity_poly.entity_id
_entity_poly.type
_entity_poly.pdbx_seq_one_letter_code
_entity_poly.pdbx_strand_id
1 'polypeptide(L)'
;MATLQIVPAGPRVDYSKGFTCAPLRGRRSHSDLLQLPRGPTVEDFDIIIVGAGPAGSCLARLAAGLPGLRIALLDARALDSAYTGTGRIKSCGGLMAPDAQKALARMDMALPSRLLVTPQLFAVRTLDLPSGLERNYQRFYLNLDREAFDRWLFASVGDSVRKFSSVMVKKLHRERDGYGVLCEDGTHLYCRFIVGADGANSVVRRKLFSQLRPTCYISIQERFALELRKPHFAAFFDPEITDYYAWGLPKGQEYLLGAAIPATAGAGKTFLRFKEKIRPFGYDLREPLSRESTLILRPDGPPASGVLPDGRACLLGEAGGYISPSSAEGFSYAFRTAMLLYRSLRLAGEDRSSDAYFRNVCRWQDHLLRPLRLELWGKCLKRQILYRPFLRRLVMRSGLRHLRCLES
;
A
#
# COMPACT_ATOMS: atom_id res chain seq x y z
N MET A 1 -34.45 -14.61 25.28
CA MET A 1 -33.37 -15.63 25.26
C MET A 1 -32.98 -15.82 23.82
N ALA A 2 -31.90 -15.16 23.37
CA ALA A 2 -31.34 -15.29 22.01
C ALA A 2 -30.05 -16.06 22.15
N THR A 3 -29.99 -17.23 21.54
CA THR A 3 -28.87 -18.16 21.56
C THR A 3 -27.75 -17.60 20.70
N LEU A 4 -26.64 -17.26 21.31
CA LEU A 4 -25.41 -16.90 20.62
C LEU A 4 -24.83 -18.18 19.93
N GLN A 5 -24.85 -18.22 18.62
CA GLN A 5 -24.06 -19.20 17.86
C GLN A 5 -22.57 -18.79 17.86
N ILE A 6 -21.74 -19.60 18.49
CA ILE A 6 -20.28 -19.47 18.44
C ILE A 6 -19.80 -19.97 17.08
N VAL A 7 -19.26 -19.05 16.27
CA VAL A 7 -18.59 -19.39 15.02
C VAL A 7 -17.22 -19.98 15.36
N PRO A 8 -16.82 -21.14 14.86
CA PRO A 8 -15.53 -21.75 15.17
C PRO A 8 -14.38 -20.94 14.59
N ALA A 9 -13.32 -20.80 15.37
CA ALA A 9 -12.06 -20.18 14.95
C ALA A 9 -11.48 -20.88 13.70
N GLY A 10 -11.20 -20.12 12.67
CA GLY A 10 -10.56 -20.59 11.45
C GLY A 10 -9.17 -21.18 11.70
N PRO A 11 -8.61 -21.93 10.74
CA PRO A 11 -7.41 -22.71 10.94
C PRO A 11 -6.20 -21.87 11.36
N ARG A 12 -5.51 -22.31 12.40
CA ARG A 12 -4.25 -21.73 12.86
C ARG A 12 -3.20 -21.84 11.77
N VAL A 13 -2.76 -20.73 11.24
CA VAL A 13 -1.60 -20.68 10.33
C VAL A 13 -0.34 -20.81 11.18
N ASP A 14 0.40 -21.88 10.99
CA ASP A 14 1.68 -22.15 11.67
C ASP A 14 2.78 -21.23 11.11
N TYR A 15 3.19 -20.24 11.88
CA TYR A 15 4.25 -19.26 11.55
C TYR A 15 5.66 -19.73 11.93
N SER A 16 5.85 -21.02 12.29
CA SER A 16 7.17 -21.56 12.62
C SER A 16 8.09 -21.73 11.39
N LYS A 17 7.53 -21.69 10.18
CA LYS A 17 8.32 -21.69 8.94
C LYS A 17 8.71 -20.24 8.62
N GLY A 18 9.92 -19.88 9.01
CA GLY A 18 10.50 -18.57 8.79
C GLY A 18 10.43 -18.12 7.33
N PHE A 19 9.89 -16.93 7.09
CA PHE A 19 10.06 -16.21 5.83
C PHE A 19 11.52 -15.78 5.73
N THR A 20 12.39 -16.69 5.32
CA THR A 20 13.73 -16.34 4.91
C THR A 20 13.67 -15.71 3.54
N CYS A 21 14.10 -14.46 3.42
CA CYS A 21 14.63 -13.94 2.16
C CYS A 21 15.88 -14.75 1.83
N ALA A 22 15.74 -15.91 1.21
CA ALA A 22 16.86 -16.71 0.77
C ALA A 22 17.65 -15.95 -0.30
N PRO A 23 18.98 -15.84 -0.17
CA PRO A 23 19.81 -15.32 -1.26
C PRO A 23 19.78 -16.34 -2.39
N LEU A 24 19.16 -15.99 -3.51
CA LEU A 24 19.28 -16.75 -4.75
C LEU A 24 20.73 -16.68 -5.24
N ARG A 25 21.54 -17.65 -4.86
CA ARG A 25 22.80 -17.96 -5.56
C ARG A 25 22.45 -18.66 -6.87
N GLY A 26 22.88 -18.11 -7.98
CA GLY A 26 22.85 -18.74 -9.29
C GLY A 26 22.66 -17.72 -10.38
N ARG A 27 23.76 -17.30 -11.03
CA ARG A 27 23.74 -16.73 -12.38
C ARG A 27 23.22 -17.84 -13.30
N ARG A 28 21.98 -17.78 -13.71
CA ARG A 28 21.52 -18.54 -14.89
C ARG A 28 21.71 -17.66 -16.11
N SER A 29 22.30 -18.28 -17.13
CA SER A 29 22.60 -17.65 -18.42
C SER A 29 21.32 -17.17 -19.11
N HIS A 30 21.49 -16.17 -19.96
CA HIS A 30 20.44 -15.49 -20.73
C HIS A 30 19.70 -16.38 -21.77
N SER A 31 20.02 -17.70 -21.84
CA SER A 31 19.54 -18.61 -22.88
C SER A 31 18.30 -19.44 -22.55
N ASP A 32 17.78 -19.40 -21.29
CA ASP A 32 16.61 -20.21 -20.91
C ASP A 32 15.26 -19.47 -21.03
N LEU A 33 15.12 -18.62 -22.05
CA LEU A 33 13.84 -18.08 -22.46
C LEU A 33 13.08 -19.10 -23.30
N LEU A 34 12.51 -20.12 -22.66
CA LEU A 34 11.55 -21.01 -23.31
C LEU A 34 10.36 -20.14 -23.80
N GLN A 35 10.26 -19.99 -25.11
CA GLN A 35 9.06 -19.55 -25.78
C GLN A 35 7.97 -20.59 -25.49
N LEU A 36 7.08 -20.27 -24.55
CA LEU A 36 5.87 -21.07 -24.36
C LEU A 36 5.01 -20.89 -25.63
N PRO A 37 4.54 -21.98 -26.26
CA PRO A 37 3.64 -21.87 -27.39
C PRO A 37 2.39 -21.09 -26.95
N ARG A 38 1.93 -20.13 -27.77
CA ARG A 38 0.66 -19.45 -27.54
C ARG A 38 -0.44 -20.50 -27.56
N GLY A 39 -1.01 -20.79 -26.39
CA GLY A 39 -2.20 -21.64 -26.25
C GLY A 39 -3.43 -20.95 -26.84
N PRO A 40 -4.56 -21.65 -27.03
CA PRO A 40 -5.69 -21.21 -27.85
C PRO A 40 -6.46 -19.97 -27.36
N THR A 41 -6.07 -19.29 -26.27
CA THR A 41 -6.77 -18.09 -25.76
C THR A 41 -5.81 -17.12 -25.06
N VAL A 42 -4.90 -16.48 -25.81
CA VAL A 42 -4.13 -15.33 -25.29
C VAL A 42 -4.93 -14.07 -25.60
N GLU A 43 -5.38 -13.39 -24.55
CA GLU A 43 -6.03 -12.07 -24.70
C GLU A 43 -4.96 -10.98 -24.69
N ASP A 44 -4.92 -10.15 -25.75
CA ASP A 44 -3.90 -9.12 -25.97
C ASP A 44 -4.37 -7.76 -25.47
N PHE A 45 -3.47 -7.02 -24.83
CA PHE A 45 -3.69 -5.66 -24.34
C PHE A 45 -2.52 -4.74 -24.71
N ASP A 46 -2.78 -3.43 -24.79
CA ASP A 46 -1.70 -2.45 -24.85
C ASP A 46 -1.08 -2.27 -23.46
N ILE A 47 -1.93 -2.21 -22.43
CA ILE A 47 -1.50 -2.01 -21.03
C ILE A 47 -2.14 -3.07 -20.13
N ILE A 48 -1.31 -3.75 -19.33
CA ILE A 48 -1.78 -4.53 -18.18
C ILE A 48 -1.35 -3.81 -16.89
N ILE A 49 -2.32 -3.53 -16.02
CA ILE A 49 -2.12 -2.97 -14.69
C ILE A 49 -2.27 -4.11 -13.68
N VAL A 50 -1.19 -4.44 -12.96
CA VAL A 50 -1.18 -5.48 -11.94
C VAL A 50 -1.38 -4.85 -10.58
N GLY A 51 -2.49 -5.18 -9.91
CA GLY A 51 -2.93 -4.65 -8.63
C GLY A 51 -3.99 -3.56 -8.74
N ALA A 52 -5.22 -3.84 -8.27
CA ALA A 52 -6.34 -2.90 -8.24
C ALA A 52 -6.51 -2.22 -6.87
N GLY A 53 -5.40 -1.94 -6.19
CA GLY A 53 -5.37 -1.01 -5.07
C GLY A 53 -5.50 0.45 -5.53
N PRO A 54 -5.32 1.43 -4.62
CA PRO A 54 -5.52 2.86 -4.92
C PRO A 54 -4.76 3.36 -6.16
N ALA A 55 -3.52 2.89 -6.39
CA ALA A 55 -2.74 3.32 -7.56
C ALA A 55 -3.28 2.73 -8.87
N GLY A 56 -3.52 1.42 -8.91
CA GLY A 56 -3.95 0.75 -10.14
C GLY A 56 -5.37 1.10 -10.53
N SER A 57 -6.32 1.11 -9.58
CA SER A 57 -7.71 1.50 -9.87
C SER A 57 -7.83 2.96 -10.31
N CYS A 58 -7.07 3.88 -9.68
CA CYS A 58 -7.05 5.28 -10.12
C CYS A 58 -6.46 5.43 -11.52
N LEU A 59 -5.34 4.75 -11.83
CA LEU A 59 -4.80 4.79 -13.19
C LEU A 59 -5.80 4.23 -14.21
N ALA A 60 -6.36 3.06 -13.93
CA ALA A 60 -7.34 2.41 -14.80
C ALA A 60 -8.55 3.31 -15.06
N ARG A 61 -9.11 3.92 -14.02
CA ARG A 61 -10.23 4.87 -14.12
C ARG A 61 -9.87 6.08 -15.00
N LEU A 62 -8.72 6.71 -14.77
CA LEU A 62 -8.28 7.86 -15.56
C LEU A 62 -7.99 7.51 -17.02
N ALA A 63 -7.39 6.34 -17.24
CA ALA A 63 -6.99 5.90 -18.56
C ALA A 63 -8.15 5.29 -19.37
N ALA A 64 -9.28 4.94 -18.76
CA ALA A 64 -10.47 4.40 -19.42
C ALA A 64 -11.02 5.29 -20.58
N GLY A 65 -10.81 6.61 -20.46
CA GLY A 65 -11.18 7.57 -21.49
C GLY A 65 -10.14 7.79 -22.60
N LEU A 66 -9.00 7.11 -22.58
CA LEU A 66 -7.98 7.25 -23.60
C LEU A 66 -8.31 6.38 -24.83
N PRO A 67 -8.60 6.97 -26.00
CA PRO A 67 -8.94 6.18 -27.19
C PRO A 67 -7.74 5.36 -27.68
N GLY A 68 -8.02 4.22 -28.33
CA GLY A 68 -7.01 3.40 -28.99
C GLY A 68 -6.08 2.61 -28.06
N LEU A 69 -6.40 2.48 -26.76
CA LEU A 69 -5.68 1.65 -25.81
C LEU A 69 -6.59 0.57 -25.22
N ARG A 70 -6.20 -0.68 -25.39
CA ARG A 70 -6.82 -1.83 -24.74
C ARG A 70 -6.14 -2.03 -23.38
N ILE A 71 -6.89 -1.86 -22.29
CA ILE A 71 -6.35 -1.86 -20.92
C ILE A 71 -6.96 -3.00 -20.11
N ALA A 72 -6.13 -3.76 -19.40
CA ALA A 72 -6.55 -4.73 -18.40
C ALA A 72 -6.12 -4.28 -16.99
N LEU A 73 -6.97 -4.54 -15.99
CA LEU A 73 -6.71 -4.33 -14.57
C LEU A 73 -6.89 -5.66 -13.84
N LEU A 74 -5.82 -6.16 -13.21
CA LEU A 74 -5.77 -7.44 -12.51
C LEU A 74 -5.64 -7.24 -11.00
N ASP A 75 -6.39 -8.00 -10.18
CA ASP A 75 -6.15 -8.11 -8.74
C ASP A 75 -6.39 -9.55 -8.25
N ALA A 76 -5.56 -9.97 -7.30
CA ALA A 76 -5.68 -11.27 -6.65
C ALA A 76 -6.83 -11.35 -5.64
N ARG A 77 -7.44 -10.22 -5.29
CA ARG A 77 -8.61 -10.15 -4.39
C ARG A 77 -9.91 -10.19 -5.22
N ALA A 78 -10.95 -10.75 -4.61
CA ALA A 78 -12.31 -10.72 -5.16
C ALA A 78 -12.94 -9.34 -4.94
N LEU A 79 -12.71 -8.38 -5.84
CA LEU A 79 -13.18 -6.98 -5.69
C LEU A 79 -14.55 -6.71 -6.31
N ASP A 80 -15.05 -7.57 -7.16
CA ASP A 80 -16.32 -7.49 -7.89
C ASP A 80 -17.50 -8.15 -7.17
N SER A 81 -17.22 -9.04 -6.21
CA SER A 81 -18.22 -9.73 -5.40
C SER A 81 -18.46 -9.04 -4.05
N ALA A 82 -19.57 -9.32 -3.39
CA ALA A 82 -19.78 -8.89 -2.01
C ALA A 82 -18.70 -9.48 -1.10
N TYR A 83 -18.21 -8.66 -0.14
CA TYR A 83 -17.24 -9.16 0.83
C TYR A 83 -17.89 -10.18 1.76
N THR A 84 -17.39 -11.40 1.74
CA THR A 84 -17.94 -12.53 2.52
C THR A 84 -17.19 -12.76 3.84
N GLY A 85 -16.24 -11.87 4.21
CA GLY A 85 -15.38 -12.06 5.40
C GLY A 85 -14.23 -13.05 5.19
N THR A 86 -14.18 -13.72 4.04
CA THR A 86 -13.14 -14.69 3.67
C THR A 86 -12.33 -14.20 2.48
N GLY A 87 -11.11 -14.67 2.34
CA GLY A 87 -10.23 -14.32 1.23
C GLY A 87 -9.13 -13.32 1.59
N ARG A 88 -8.45 -12.84 0.55
CA ARG A 88 -7.33 -11.89 0.72
C ARG A 88 -7.85 -10.49 0.96
N ILE A 89 -7.50 -9.91 2.11
CA ILE A 89 -7.81 -8.52 2.46
C ILE A 89 -6.54 -7.67 2.48
N LYS A 90 -6.70 -6.36 2.37
CA LYS A 90 -5.61 -5.42 2.55
C LYS A 90 -5.54 -4.99 4.02
N SER A 91 -4.57 -5.52 4.75
CA SER A 91 -4.29 -5.05 6.10
C SER A 91 -3.79 -3.60 6.07
N CYS A 92 -4.60 -2.67 6.59
CA CYS A 92 -4.31 -1.24 6.61
C CYS A 92 -5.24 -0.53 7.60
N GLY A 93 -4.73 0.47 8.31
CA GLY A 93 -5.54 1.30 9.21
C GLY A 93 -6.65 2.10 8.52
N GLY A 94 -6.61 2.24 7.18
CA GLY A 94 -7.66 2.96 6.43
C GLY A 94 -7.75 4.45 6.76
N LEU A 95 -6.65 5.09 7.13
CA LEU A 95 -6.61 6.53 7.38
C LEU A 95 -6.17 7.29 6.13
N MET A 96 -7.04 8.20 5.67
CA MET A 96 -6.75 9.07 4.54
C MET A 96 -6.32 10.44 5.01
N ALA A 97 -5.04 10.77 4.79
CA ALA A 97 -4.45 12.06 5.13
C ALA A 97 -4.93 13.19 4.20
N PRO A 98 -4.83 14.47 4.62
CA PRO A 98 -5.26 15.61 3.80
C PRO A 98 -4.70 15.66 2.38
N ASP A 99 -3.45 15.22 2.18
CA ASP A 99 -2.84 15.22 0.84
C ASP A 99 -3.50 14.19 -0.10
N ALA A 100 -3.97 13.08 0.45
CA ALA A 100 -4.74 12.09 -0.30
C ALA A 100 -6.16 12.58 -0.62
N GLN A 101 -6.80 13.30 0.32
CA GLN A 101 -8.09 13.97 0.11
C GLN A 101 -8.02 14.98 -1.04
N LYS A 102 -6.95 15.80 -1.07
CA LYS A 102 -6.68 16.73 -2.18
C LYS A 102 -6.50 16.01 -3.52
N ALA A 103 -5.86 14.84 -3.51
CA ALA A 103 -5.67 14.06 -4.74
C ALA A 103 -7.00 13.52 -5.28
N LEU A 104 -7.90 13.04 -4.42
CA LEU A 104 -9.26 12.63 -4.82
C LEU A 104 -10.05 13.80 -5.41
N ALA A 105 -10.01 14.97 -4.76
CA ALA A 105 -10.69 16.17 -5.27
C ALA A 105 -10.17 16.58 -6.65
N ARG A 106 -8.85 16.47 -6.91
CA ARG A 106 -8.26 16.72 -8.23
C ARG A 106 -8.68 15.72 -9.31
N MET A 107 -9.13 14.55 -8.91
CA MET A 107 -9.66 13.51 -9.81
C MET A 107 -11.19 13.57 -9.92
N ASP A 108 -11.81 14.60 -9.34
CA ASP A 108 -13.27 14.74 -9.27
C ASP A 108 -13.96 13.51 -8.65
N MET A 109 -13.41 13.03 -7.53
CA MET A 109 -13.91 11.84 -6.84
C MET A 109 -14.48 12.21 -5.47
N ALA A 110 -15.81 12.23 -5.37
CA ALA A 110 -16.53 12.38 -4.11
C ALA A 110 -16.61 11.05 -3.36
N LEU A 111 -16.16 11.03 -2.10
CA LEU A 111 -16.24 9.85 -1.25
C LEU A 111 -17.67 9.63 -0.75
N PRO A 112 -18.29 8.47 -1.02
CA PRO A 112 -19.57 8.13 -0.43
C PRO A 112 -19.47 7.99 1.10
N SER A 113 -20.47 8.48 1.84
CA SER A 113 -20.49 8.42 3.31
C SER A 113 -20.40 6.99 3.86
N ARG A 114 -20.94 5.99 3.14
CA ARG A 114 -20.85 4.57 3.52
C ARG A 114 -19.43 4.01 3.61
N LEU A 115 -18.44 4.71 3.09
CA LEU A 115 -17.02 4.32 3.20
C LEU A 115 -16.38 4.85 4.48
N LEU A 116 -17.04 5.78 5.18
CA LEU A 116 -16.53 6.38 6.40
C LEU A 116 -16.86 5.48 7.61
N VAL A 117 -15.89 5.36 8.50
CA VAL A 117 -16.04 4.64 9.77
C VAL A 117 -15.95 5.65 10.92
N THR A 118 -16.85 5.56 11.90
CA THR A 118 -16.80 6.42 13.09
C THR A 118 -15.76 5.94 14.10
N PRO A 119 -15.19 6.86 14.91
CA PRO A 119 -15.22 8.30 14.76
C PRO A 119 -14.28 8.82 13.66
N GLN A 120 -14.50 10.03 13.17
CA GLN A 120 -13.50 10.75 12.38
C GLN A 120 -12.38 11.27 13.30
N LEU A 121 -11.15 11.37 12.79
CA LEU A 121 -9.98 11.62 13.62
C LEU A 121 -9.40 13.02 13.35
N PHE A 122 -9.34 13.85 14.39
CA PHE A 122 -8.93 15.26 14.29
C PHE A 122 -7.54 15.53 14.88
N ALA A 123 -6.98 14.56 15.59
CA ALA A 123 -5.69 14.70 16.24
C ALA A 123 -4.85 13.42 16.15
N VAL A 124 -3.54 13.60 16.32
CA VAL A 124 -2.57 12.54 16.56
C VAL A 124 -2.09 12.64 18.00
N ARG A 125 -2.37 11.63 18.80
CA ARG A 125 -1.78 11.44 20.12
C ARG A 125 -0.43 10.75 19.96
N THR A 126 0.66 11.46 20.25
CA THR A 126 2.02 10.95 20.10
C THR A 126 2.57 10.59 21.49
N LEU A 127 3.00 9.33 21.66
CA LEU A 127 3.58 8.82 22.90
C LEU A 127 5.01 8.33 22.65
N ASP A 128 5.97 8.89 23.40
CA ASP A 128 7.32 8.34 23.53
C ASP A 128 7.31 7.42 24.76
N LEU A 129 7.16 6.11 24.56
CA LEU A 129 6.94 5.14 25.64
C LEU A 129 8.08 5.13 26.67
N PRO A 130 9.38 5.14 26.28
CA PRO A 130 10.46 5.10 27.28
C PRO A 130 10.53 6.31 28.20
N SER A 131 10.01 7.48 27.78
CA SER A 131 10.02 8.70 28.61
C SER A 131 8.67 9.04 29.21
N GLY A 132 7.61 8.34 28.83
CA GLY A 132 6.24 8.68 29.22
C GLY A 132 5.72 10.01 28.63
N LEU A 133 6.49 10.64 27.73
CA LEU A 133 6.12 11.94 27.17
C LEU A 133 5.01 11.81 26.15
N GLU A 134 3.94 12.58 26.36
CA GLU A 134 2.76 12.61 25.49
C GLU A 134 2.51 14.00 24.92
N ARG A 135 2.10 14.07 23.64
CA ARG A 135 1.69 15.30 22.95
C ARG A 135 0.61 15.02 21.94
N ASN A 136 -0.31 15.95 21.81
CA ASN A 136 -1.38 15.90 20.80
C ASN A 136 -1.13 16.93 19.71
N TYR A 137 -1.33 16.52 18.44
CA TYR A 137 -1.14 17.38 17.28
C TYR A 137 -2.38 17.34 16.39
N GLN A 138 -2.81 18.49 15.91
CA GLN A 138 -3.94 18.55 14.99
C GLN A 138 -3.62 17.87 13.65
N ARG A 139 -4.51 16.97 13.24
CA ARG A 139 -4.43 16.30 11.94
C ARG A 139 -5.82 15.80 11.56
N PHE A 140 -6.28 16.15 10.36
CA PHE A 140 -7.59 15.74 9.86
C PHE A 140 -7.44 14.47 9.01
N TYR A 141 -7.81 13.33 9.58
CA TYR A 141 -7.87 12.05 8.86
C TYR A 141 -9.33 11.68 8.58
N LEU A 142 -9.61 11.28 7.33
CA LEU A 142 -10.81 10.50 7.08
C LEU A 142 -10.55 9.05 7.51
N ASN A 143 -11.37 8.55 8.40
CA ASN A 143 -11.35 7.18 8.86
C ASN A 143 -12.25 6.34 7.95
N LEU A 144 -11.66 5.41 7.18
CA LEU A 144 -12.33 4.68 6.12
C LEU A 144 -12.36 3.18 6.41
N ASP A 145 -13.41 2.51 5.96
CA ASP A 145 -13.35 1.09 5.69
C ASP A 145 -12.46 0.87 4.46
N ARG A 146 -11.31 0.25 4.68
CA ARG A 146 -10.30 0.07 3.63
C ARG A 146 -10.74 -0.90 2.54
N GLU A 147 -11.45 -1.96 2.91
CA GLU A 147 -11.93 -2.97 1.97
C GLU A 147 -13.05 -2.39 1.11
N ALA A 148 -14.03 -1.75 1.73
CA ALA A 148 -15.10 -1.06 1.02
C ALA A 148 -14.56 0.04 0.09
N PHE A 149 -13.51 0.75 0.51
CA PHE A 149 -12.86 1.78 -0.29
C PHE A 149 -12.18 1.20 -1.54
N ASP A 150 -11.42 0.11 -1.42
CA ASP A 150 -10.74 -0.51 -2.57
C ASP A 150 -11.77 -1.07 -3.57
N ARG A 151 -12.88 -1.69 -3.09
CA ARG A 151 -14.00 -2.13 -3.94
C ARG A 151 -14.69 -0.99 -4.67
N TRP A 152 -14.93 0.10 -3.98
CA TRP A 152 -15.52 1.30 -4.59
C TRP A 152 -14.61 1.88 -5.69
N LEU A 153 -13.31 1.95 -5.45
CA LEU A 153 -12.35 2.37 -6.47
C LEU A 153 -12.36 1.44 -7.68
N PHE A 154 -12.35 0.13 -7.47
CA PHE A 154 -12.42 -0.87 -8.53
C PHE A 154 -13.71 -0.77 -9.33
N ALA A 155 -14.85 -0.60 -8.65
CA ALA A 155 -16.15 -0.42 -9.29
C ALA A 155 -16.26 0.91 -10.09
N SER A 156 -15.47 1.93 -9.71
CA SER A 156 -15.44 3.22 -10.41
C SER A 156 -14.64 3.20 -11.72
N VAL A 157 -13.98 2.09 -12.03
CA VAL A 157 -13.27 1.92 -13.31
C VAL A 157 -14.27 1.65 -14.43
N GLY A 158 -14.20 2.45 -15.50
CA GLY A 158 -15.09 2.35 -16.64
C GLY A 158 -15.01 1.01 -17.40
N ASP A 159 -16.06 0.64 -18.10
CA ASP A 159 -16.21 -0.66 -18.77
C ASP A 159 -15.28 -0.85 -19.99
N SER A 160 -14.67 0.22 -20.49
CA SER A 160 -13.62 0.16 -21.51
C SER A 160 -12.33 -0.51 -21.01
N VAL A 161 -12.17 -0.67 -19.68
CA VAL A 161 -11.07 -1.41 -19.07
C VAL A 161 -11.54 -2.83 -18.72
N ARG A 162 -10.85 -3.84 -19.24
CA ARG A 162 -11.10 -5.23 -18.88
C ARG A 162 -10.63 -5.51 -17.46
N LYS A 163 -11.54 -5.83 -16.56
CA LYS A 163 -11.28 -6.10 -15.14
C LYS A 163 -11.18 -7.59 -14.88
N PHE A 164 -10.11 -8.02 -14.19
CA PHE A 164 -9.88 -9.38 -13.74
C PHE A 164 -9.75 -9.39 -12.22
N SER A 165 -10.78 -9.86 -11.55
CA SER A 165 -10.87 -10.01 -10.11
C SER A 165 -10.58 -11.46 -9.71
N SER A 166 -10.01 -11.69 -8.54
CA SER A 166 -9.57 -13.01 -8.07
C SER A 166 -8.47 -13.67 -8.94
N VAL A 167 -7.71 -12.86 -9.69
CA VAL A 167 -6.69 -13.35 -10.63
C VAL A 167 -5.31 -12.95 -10.15
N MET A 168 -4.51 -13.94 -9.74
CA MET A 168 -3.16 -13.71 -9.26
C MET A 168 -2.11 -14.03 -10.33
N VAL A 169 -1.23 -13.05 -10.57
CA VAL A 169 -0.09 -13.23 -11.49
C VAL A 169 0.91 -14.23 -10.88
N LYS A 170 1.07 -15.37 -11.54
CA LYS A 170 1.99 -16.44 -11.17
C LYS A 170 3.36 -16.27 -11.82
N LYS A 171 3.38 -15.95 -13.12
CA LYS A 171 4.60 -15.81 -13.89
C LYS A 171 4.50 -14.60 -14.82
N LEU A 172 5.58 -13.87 -14.89
CA LEU A 172 5.76 -12.75 -15.81
C LEU A 172 7.03 -13.03 -16.61
N HIS A 173 6.95 -13.04 -17.93
CA HIS A 173 8.07 -13.26 -18.81
C HIS A 173 8.11 -12.23 -19.92
N ARG A 174 9.31 -11.89 -20.35
CA ARG A 174 9.52 -10.96 -21.45
C ARG A 174 9.25 -11.67 -22.76
N GLU A 175 8.50 -11.05 -23.63
CA GLU A 175 8.32 -11.41 -25.02
C GLU A 175 8.97 -10.35 -25.92
N ARG A 176 9.03 -10.60 -27.25
CA ARG A 176 9.73 -9.72 -28.19
C ARG A 176 9.29 -8.27 -28.09
N ASP A 177 7.97 -8.03 -28.00
CA ASP A 177 7.36 -6.70 -28.08
C ASP A 177 6.65 -6.29 -26.78
N GLY A 178 6.84 -7.05 -25.68
CA GLY A 178 6.16 -6.78 -24.42
C GLY A 178 6.34 -7.86 -23.37
N TYR A 179 5.26 -8.23 -22.73
CA TYR A 179 5.24 -9.20 -21.64
C TYR A 179 4.09 -10.18 -21.75
N GLY A 180 4.40 -11.46 -21.57
CA GLY A 180 3.42 -12.51 -21.29
C GLY A 180 3.17 -12.61 -19.80
N VAL A 181 1.90 -12.68 -19.42
CA VAL A 181 1.42 -12.77 -18.04
C VAL A 181 0.63 -14.07 -17.89
N LEU A 182 1.16 -15.00 -17.07
CA LEU A 182 0.47 -16.22 -16.69
C LEU A 182 -0.08 -16.07 -15.28
N CYS A 183 -1.38 -16.29 -15.11
CA CYS A 183 -2.08 -16.26 -13.85
C CYS A 183 -2.20 -17.66 -13.21
N GLU A 184 -2.56 -17.71 -11.92
CA GLU A 184 -2.67 -19.00 -11.18
C GLU A 184 -3.84 -19.85 -11.67
N ASP A 185 -4.92 -19.23 -12.15
CA ASP A 185 -6.09 -19.89 -12.74
C ASP A 185 -5.88 -20.42 -14.16
N GLY A 186 -4.66 -20.26 -14.72
CA GLY A 186 -4.33 -20.66 -16.08
C GLY A 186 -4.58 -19.58 -17.14
N THR A 187 -5.11 -18.43 -16.78
CA THR A 187 -5.31 -17.30 -17.71
C THR A 187 -3.97 -16.83 -18.27
N HIS A 188 -3.88 -16.73 -19.59
CA HIS A 188 -2.73 -16.20 -20.32
C HIS A 188 -3.09 -14.87 -20.97
N LEU A 189 -2.31 -13.82 -20.64
CA LEU A 189 -2.50 -12.48 -21.19
C LEU A 189 -1.17 -12.00 -21.78
N TYR A 190 -1.26 -11.11 -22.76
CA TYR A 190 -0.12 -10.40 -23.32
C TYR A 190 -0.32 -8.89 -23.23
N CYS A 191 0.78 -8.12 -23.05
CA CYS A 191 0.72 -6.67 -23.15
C CYS A 191 2.02 -6.07 -23.69
N ARG A 192 1.87 -4.91 -24.35
CA ARG A 192 3.00 -4.09 -24.82
C ARG A 192 3.65 -3.32 -23.68
N PHE A 193 2.86 -2.95 -22.65
CA PHE A 193 3.30 -2.17 -21.50
C PHE A 193 2.70 -2.72 -20.22
N ILE A 194 3.55 -2.96 -19.20
CA ILE A 194 3.08 -3.46 -17.92
C ILE A 194 3.28 -2.43 -16.81
N VAL A 195 2.27 -2.30 -15.96
CA VAL A 195 2.28 -1.40 -14.80
C VAL A 195 2.16 -2.21 -13.52
N GLY A 196 3.18 -2.15 -12.66
CA GLY A 196 3.13 -2.72 -11.32
C GLY A 196 2.52 -1.73 -10.33
N ALA A 197 1.31 -2.04 -9.84
CA ALA A 197 0.58 -1.31 -8.81
C ALA A 197 0.21 -2.21 -7.62
N ASP A 198 0.90 -3.33 -7.48
CA ASP A 198 0.64 -4.49 -6.62
C ASP A 198 1.32 -4.38 -5.23
N GLY A 199 1.67 -3.17 -4.80
CA GLY A 199 2.03 -2.81 -3.44
C GLY A 199 3.40 -3.32 -2.97
N ALA A 200 3.57 -3.45 -1.65
CA ALA A 200 4.86 -3.76 -1.03
C ALA A 200 5.50 -5.06 -1.55
N ASN A 201 4.71 -6.09 -1.83
CA ASN A 201 5.17 -7.39 -2.32
C ASN A 201 5.08 -7.52 -3.84
N SER A 202 5.25 -6.44 -4.57
CA SER A 202 5.07 -6.37 -6.03
C SER A 202 5.79 -7.49 -6.78
N VAL A 203 5.02 -8.29 -7.55
CA VAL A 203 5.57 -9.30 -8.46
C VAL A 203 6.26 -8.63 -9.65
N VAL A 204 5.70 -7.54 -10.15
CA VAL A 204 6.27 -6.78 -11.26
C VAL A 204 7.64 -6.22 -10.86
N ARG A 205 7.76 -5.59 -9.67
CA ARG A 205 9.05 -5.12 -9.16
C ARG A 205 10.07 -6.25 -9.04
N ARG A 206 9.71 -7.36 -8.39
CA ARG A 206 10.64 -8.47 -8.16
C ARG A 206 11.13 -9.13 -9.46
N LYS A 207 10.31 -9.14 -10.50
CA LYS A 207 10.63 -9.81 -11.76
C LYS A 207 11.35 -8.89 -12.75
N LEU A 208 10.92 -7.63 -12.87
CA LEU A 208 11.43 -6.71 -13.89
C LEU A 208 12.41 -5.67 -13.35
N PHE A 209 12.34 -5.35 -12.07
CA PHE A 209 13.15 -4.34 -11.40
C PHE A 209 13.96 -4.97 -10.26
N SER A 210 14.64 -6.09 -10.53
CA SER A 210 15.35 -6.90 -9.53
C SER A 210 16.44 -6.14 -8.76
N GLN A 211 16.96 -5.05 -9.34
CA GLN A 211 17.88 -4.10 -8.69
C GLN A 211 17.21 -3.27 -7.60
N LEU A 212 15.86 -3.11 -7.63
CA LEU A 212 15.14 -2.37 -6.61
C LEU A 212 14.78 -3.28 -5.44
N ARG A 213 15.56 -3.17 -4.36
CA ARG A 213 15.39 -3.95 -3.12
C ARG A 213 15.09 -3.01 -1.95
N PRO A 214 13.87 -2.47 -1.86
CA PRO A 214 13.53 -1.56 -0.77
C PRO A 214 13.48 -2.31 0.56
N THR A 215 13.80 -1.59 1.64
CA THR A 215 13.68 -2.10 3.01
C THR A 215 12.22 -2.40 3.31
N CYS A 216 11.96 -3.62 3.81
CA CYS A 216 10.62 -4.13 4.14
C CYS A 216 10.47 -4.29 5.65
N TYR A 217 9.28 -3.95 6.14
CA TYR A 217 8.82 -4.20 7.50
C TYR A 217 7.60 -5.12 7.45
N ILE A 218 7.38 -5.85 8.53
CA ILE A 218 6.12 -6.56 8.76
C ILE A 218 5.21 -5.61 9.52
N SER A 219 4.08 -5.27 8.94
CA SER A 219 2.98 -4.61 9.62
C SER A 219 2.11 -5.68 10.26
N ILE A 220 2.07 -5.76 11.58
CA ILE A 220 1.15 -6.61 12.34
C ILE A 220 0.02 -5.72 12.83
N GLN A 221 -1.22 -6.16 12.65
CA GLN A 221 -2.42 -5.47 13.14
C GLN A 221 -3.33 -6.46 13.87
N GLU A 222 -3.87 -6.01 14.99
CA GLU A 222 -4.91 -6.72 15.74
C GLU A 222 -6.13 -5.82 15.94
N ARG A 223 -7.32 -6.40 15.92
CA ARG A 223 -8.59 -5.74 16.23
C ARG A 223 -9.11 -6.24 17.56
N PHE A 224 -9.66 -5.34 18.35
CA PHE A 224 -10.18 -5.62 19.68
C PHE A 224 -11.61 -5.10 19.80
N ALA A 225 -12.47 -5.84 20.52
CA ALA A 225 -13.82 -5.39 20.88
C ALA A 225 -13.71 -4.31 21.96
N LEU A 226 -13.31 -3.12 21.58
CA LEU A 226 -13.14 -1.99 22.48
C LEU A 226 -13.58 -0.71 21.80
N GLU A 227 -14.67 -0.13 22.28
CA GLU A 227 -15.13 1.18 21.83
C GLU A 227 -14.38 2.29 22.56
N LEU A 228 -13.34 2.82 21.91
CA LEU A 228 -12.67 4.05 22.36
C LEU A 228 -13.17 5.23 21.52
N ARG A 229 -14.06 6.04 22.10
CA ARG A 229 -14.66 7.23 21.44
C ARG A 229 -13.71 8.43 21.40
N LYS A 230 -12.39 8.20 21.46
CA LYS A 230 -11.41 9.29 21.41
C LYS A 230 -11.09 9.67 19.95
N PRO A 231 -11.18 10.94 19.56
CA PRO A 231 -11.07 11.37 18.17
C PRO A 231 -9.61 11.49 17.71
N HIS A 232 -8.74 10.59 18.09
CA HIS A 232 -7.34 10.65 17.75
C HIS A 232 -6.78 9.31 17.24
N PHE A 233 -5.82 9.43 16.36
CA PHE A 233 -4.88 8.39 16.01
C PHE A 233 -3.75 8.39 17.03
N ALA A 234 -3.48 7.26 17.67
CA ALA A 234 -2.35 7.12 18.58
C ALA A 234 -1.11 6.65 17.82
N ALA A 235 0.01 7.36 17.97
CA ALA A 235 1.32 6.99 17.44
C ALA A 235 2.27 6.71 18.59
N PHE A 236 2.78 5.48 18.68
CA PHE A 236 3.66 5.03 19.73
C PHE A 236 5.09 4.89 19.22
N PHE A 237 6.03 5.45 19.95
CA PHE A 237 7.45 5.40 19.62
C PHE A 237 8.24 4.70 20.74
N ASP A 238 8.87 3.60 20.39
CA ASP A 238 9.77 2.87 21.28
C ASP A 238 10.84 2.13 20.46
N PRO A 239 12.13 2.47 20.61
CA PRO A 239 13.22 1.85 19.84
C PRO A 239 13.43 0.37 20.17
N GLU A 240 12.92 -0.14 21.31
CA GLU A 240 12.96 -1.57 21.63
C GLU A 240 11.90 -2.37 20.88
N ILE A 241 10.86 -1.70 20.37
CA ILE A 241 9.80 -2.33 19.58
C ILE A 241 10.11 -2.19 18.10
N THR A 242 10.43 -0.98 17.67
CA THR A 242 10.73 -0.69 16.26
C THR A 242 11.49 0.63 16.13
N ASP A 243 12.36 0.73 15.15
CA ASP A 243 12.95 1.98 14.71
C ASP A 243 12.00 2.78 13.79
N TYR A 244 10.74 2.29 13.63
CA TYR A 244 9.63 2.98 12.98
C TYR A 244 8.61 3.43 14.04
N TYR A 245 7.32 3.07 13.91
CA TYR A 245 6.31 3.36 14.93
C TYR A 245 5.22 2.29 14.98
N ALA A 246 4.51 2.28 16.09
CA ALA A 246 3.29 1.54 16.26
C ALA A 246 2.10 2.51 16.36
N TRP A 247 0.90 2.04 16.11
CA TRP A 247 -0.29 2.88 16.03
C TRP A 247 -1.50 2.22 16.65
N GLY A 248 -2.45 3.06 17.03
CA GLY A 248 -3.77 2.64 17.47
C GLY A 248 -4.84 3.62 16.99
N LEU A 249 -6.01 3.10 16.61
CA LEU A 249 -7.12 3.93 16.16
C LEU A 249 -8.48 3.23 16.35
N PRO A 250 -9.53 4.00 16.68
CA PRO A 250 -10.89 3.47 16.76
C PRO A 250 -11.44 3.17 15.35
N LYS A 251 -12.21 2.08 15.24
CA LYS A 251 -12.86 1.60 14.03
C LYS A 251 -14.29 1.13 14.34
N GLY A 252 -15.24 2.06 14.49
CA GLY A 252 -16.59 1.73 14.91
C GLY A 252 -16.59 1.20 16.34
N GLN A 253 -17.08 -0.01 16.52
CA GLN A 253 -17.11 -0.73 17.81
C GLN A 253 -15.78 -1.44 18.14
N GLU A 254 -14.76 -1.27 17.30
CA GLU A 254 -13.47 -1.93 17.44
C GLU A 254 -12.35 -0.91 17.66
N TYR A 255 -11.27 -1.38 18.26
CA TYR A 255 -9.99 -0.67 18.28
C TYR A 255 -8.95 -1.46 17.48
N LEU A 256 -8.34 -0.82 16.50
CA LEU A 256 -7.25 -1.40 15.73
C LEU A 256 -5.92 -0.96 16.32
N LEU A 257 -5.10 -1.93 16.71
CA LEU A 257 -3.71 -1.72 17.13
C LEU A 257 -2.76 -2.34 16.11
N GLY A 258 -1.69 -1.63 15.76
CA GLY A 258 -0.70 -2.14 14.82
C GLY A 258 0.71 -1.66 15.11
N ALA A 259 1.68 -2.34 14.53
CA ALA A 259 3.08 -1.94 14.54
C ALA A 259 3.78 -2.34 13.25
N ALA A 260 4.66 -1.48 12.75
CA ALA A 260 5.60 -1.81 11.68
C ALA A 260 6.94 -2.24 12.32
N ILE A 261 7.26 -3.51 12.24
CA ILE A 261 8.42 -4.14 12.89
C ILE A 261 9.38 -4.62 11.80
N PRO A 262 10.71 -4.49 11.95
CA PRO A 262 11.66 -5.06 11.00
C PRO A 262 11.35 -6.52 10.68
N ALA A 263 11.49 -6.91 9.41
CA ALA A 263 11.14 -8.25 8.92
C ALA A 263 12.19 -9.29 9.38
N THR A 264 12.24 -9.54 10.69
CA THR A 264 13.14 -10.49 11.34
C THR A 264 12.36 -11.58 12.08
N ALA A 265 13.01 -12.69 12.37
CA ALA A 265 12.45 -13.71 13.25
C ALA A 265 12.11 -13.11 14.62
N GLY A 266 10.87 -13.29 15.09
CA GLY A 266 10.44 -12.77 16.40
C GLY A 266 9.53 -11.54 16.37
N ALA A 267 9.16 -11.01 15.19
CA ALA A 267 8.24 -9.87 15.09
C ALA A 267 6.94 -10.05 15.90
N GLY A 268 6.40 -11.27 15.96
CA GLY A 268 5.23 -11.58 16.79
C GLY A 268 5.48 -11.42 18.29
N LYS A 269 6.64 -11.83 18.80
CA LYS A 269 7.03 -11.64 20.21
C LYS A 269 7.22 -10.15 20.52
N THR A 270 7.84 -9.41 19.60
CA THR A 270 8.00 -7.96 19.72
C THR A 270 6.66 -7.25 19.80
N PHE A 271 5.67 -7.68 19.00
CA PHE A 271 4.33 -7.12 19.04
C PHE A 271 3.61 -7.41 20.37
N LEU A 272 3.77 -8.60 20.94
CA LEU A 272 3.24 -8.91 22.28
C LEU A 272 3.87 -8.02 23.36
N ARG A 273 5.21 -7.83 23.32
CA ARG A 273 5.90 -6.91 24.21
C ARG A 273 5.40 -5.46 24.06
N PHE A 274 5.08 -5.04 22.84
CA PHE A 274 4.48 -3.73 22.60
C PHE A 274 3.13 -3.57 23.32
N LYS A 275 2.26 -4.57 23.27
CA LYS A 275 0.97 -4.56 23.97
C LYS A 275 1.14 -4.36 25.47
N GLU A 276 2.09 -5.07 26.07
CA GLU A 276 2.39 -4.90 27.51
C GLU A 276 2.88 -3.49 27.84
N LYS A 277 3.73 -2.90 27.00
CA LYS A 277 4.29 -1.56 27.23
C LYS A 277 3.27 -0.43 27.12
N ILE A 278 2.17 -0.61 26.41
CA ILE A 278 1.13 0.42 26.28
C ILE A 278 0.02 0.33 27.34
N ARG A 279 -0.03 -0.75 28.14
CA ARG A 279 -1.03 -0.91 29.21
C ARG A 279 -1.05 0.26 30.22
N PRO A 280 0.10 0.75 30.71
CA PRO A 280 0.13 1.90 31.64
C PRO A 280 -0.45 3.19 31.05
N PHE A 281 -0.55 3.28 29.72
CA PHE A 281 -1.10 4.44 29.01
C PHE A 281 -2.61 4.31 28.69
N GLY A 282 -3.28 3.32 29.31
CA GLY A 282 -4.72 3.10 29.16
C GLY A 282 -5.13 2.19 27.99
N TYR A 283 -4.21 1.37 27.47
CA TYR A 283 -4.48 0.42 26.38
C TYR A 283 -4.34 -1.03 26.89
N ASP A 284 -5.33 -1.50 27.68
CA ASP A 284 -5.38 -2.91 28.12
C ASP A 284 -6.08 -3.77 27.06
N LEU A 285 -5.32 -4.20 26.05
CA LEU A 285 -5.77 -4.91 24.86
C LEU A 285 -5.33 -6.38 24.91
N ARG A 286 -6.17 -7.26 25.46
CA ARG A 286 -5.79 -8.66 25.76
C ARG A 286 -6.14 -9.60 24.63
N GLU A 287 -7.39 -9.78 24.32
CA GLU A 287 -7.89 -10.79 23.39
C GLU A 287 -8.29 -10.15 22.04
N PRO A 288 -7.53 -10.40 20.99
CA PRO A 288 -7.87 -9.85 19.69
C PRO A 288 -9.00 -10.64 19.02
N LEU A 289 -9.93 -9.94 18.38
CA LEU A 289 -10.95 -10.51 17.49
C LEU A 289 -10.32 -11.07 16.22
N SER A 290 -9.29 -10.39 15.72
CA SER A 290 -8.55 -10.83 14.54
C SER A 290 -7.11 -10.33 14.57
N ARG A 291 -6.25 -11.04 13.85
CA ARG A 291 -4.85 -10.65 13.64
C ARG A 291 -4.49 -10.80 12.18
N GLU A 292 -3.87 -9.77 11.63
CA GLU A 292 -3.43 -9.70 10.26
C GLU A 292 -1.96 -9.28 10.20
N SER A 293 -1.27 -9.70 9.14
CA SER A 293 0.07 -9.22 8.86
C SER A 293 0.29 -9.02 7.37
N THR A 294 1.05 -7.99 7.03
CA THR A 294 1.41 -7.70 5.64
C THR A 294 2.79 -7.05 5.59
N LEU A 295 3.40 -7.05 4.40
CA LEU A 295 4.60 -6.26 4.17
C LEU A 295 4.24 -4.80 3.96
N ILE A 296 5.10 -3.92 4.47
CA ILE A 296 5.07 -2.49 4.20
C ILE A 296 6.49 -2.03 3.87
N LEU A 297 6.62 -1.16 2.88
CA LEU A 297 7.92 -0.61 2.53
C LEU A 297 8.27 0.58 3.41
N ARG A 298 9.54 0.68 3.74
CA ARG A 298 10.14 1.85 4.41
C ARG A 298 11.38 2.28 3.63
N PRO A 299 11.23 3.13 2.61
CA PRO A 299 12.36 3.57 1.81
C PRO A 299 13.42 4.29 2.66
N ASP A 300 14.69 3.97 2.43
CA ASP A 300 15.83 4.60 3.10
C ASP A 300 16.31 5.87 2.38
N GLY A 301 15.88 6.04 1.13
CA GLY A 301 16.17 7.17 0.27
C GLY A 301 15.02 7.47 -0.70
N PRO A 302 15.20 8.41 -1.63
CA PRO A 302 14.22 8.68 -2.67
C PRO A 302 14.03 7.42 -3.52
N PRO A 303 12.79 7.13 -3.94
CA PRO A 303 12.55 5.99 -4.82
C PRO A 303 13.30 6.18 -6.15
N ALA A 304 13.70 5.09 -6.78
CA ALA A 304 14.19 5.09 -8.15
C ALA A 304 13.11 5.58 -9.11
N SER A 305 13.45 5.77 -10.39
CA SER A 305 12.47 6.28 -11.37
C SER A 305 11.23 5.38 -11.51
N GLY A 306 11.36 4.08 -11.22
CA GLY A 306 10.27 3.12 -11.36
C GLY A 306 9.84 2.88 -12.79
N VAL A 307 10.68 3.22 -13.76
CA VAL A 307 10.50 2.92 -15.19
C VAL A 307 11.66 2.10 -15.71
N LEU A 308 11.41 1.19 -16.65
CA LEU A 308 12.49 0.46 -17.31
C LEU A 308 13.07 1.27 -18.47
N PRO A 309 14.39 1.16 -18.73
CA PRO A 309 15.05 1.86 -19.83
C PRO A 309 14.49 1.52 -21.22
N ASP A 310 13.97 0.30 -21.41
CA ASP A 310 13.34 -0.14 -22.65
C ASP A 310 11.96 0.48 -22.91
N GLY A 311 11.42 1.19 -21.92
CA GLY A 311 10.15 1.88 -22.03
C GLY A 311 8.92 0.97 -22.03
N ARG A 312 9.03 -0.25 -21.47
CA ARG A 312 7.92 -1.23 -21.53
C ARG A 312 7.31 -1.57 -20.16
N ALA A 313 7.84 -1.01 -19.07
CA ALA A 313 7.32 -1.24 -17.73
C ALA A 313 7.46 -0.03 -16.81
N CYS A 314 6.52 0.10 -15.88
CA CYS A 314 6.48 1.16 -14.86
C CYS A 314 5.94 0.63 -13.53
N LEU A 315 6.38 1.24 -12.42
CA LEU A 315 5.90 0.96 -11.06
C LEU A 315 5.19 2.17 -10.49
N LEU A 316 4.06 1.94 -9.80
CA LEU A 316 3.24 2.97 -9.15
C LEU A 316 3.09 2.72 -7.65
N GLY A 317 2.86 3.79 -6.90
CA GLY A 317 2.60 3.73 -5.47
C GLY A 317 3.69 2.94 -4.73
N GLU A 318 3.29 2.15 -3.76
CA GLU A 318 4.22 1.38 -2.92
C GLU A 318 5.01 0.34 -3.72
N ALA A 319 4.51 -0.16 -4.85
CA ALA A 319 5.27 -1.06 -5.73
C ALA A 319 6.56 -0.40 -6.23
N GLY A 320 6.55 0.91 -6.51
CA GLY A 320 7.71 1.71 -6.89
C GLY A 320 8.45 2.36 -5.71
N GLY A 321 8.08 2.03 -4.46
CA GLY A 321 8.68 2.66 -3.27
C GLY A 321 8.10 4.04 -2.95
N TYR A 322 6.99 4.44 -3.57
CA TYR A 322 6.31 5.71 -3.31
C TYR A 322 5.38 5.57 -2.10
N ILE A 323 5.94 5.69 -0.93
CA ILE A 323 5.30 5.70 0.38
C ILE A 323 6.11 6.61 1.31
N SER A 324 5.44 7.31 2.23
CA SER A 324 6.13 8.20 3.17
C SER A 324 7.04 7.42 4.12
N PRO A 325 8.37 7.68 4.12
CA PRO A 325 9.30 7.01 5.03
C PRO A 325 9.14 7.46 6.49
N SER A 326 8.40 8.55 6.73
CA SER A 326 8.18 9.11 8.08
C SER A 326 6.80 8.82 8.67
N SER A 327 5.83 8.35 7.90
CA SER A 327 4.44 8.16 8.39
C SER A 327 3.71 6.97 7.78
N ALA A 328 4.36 6.15 6.97
CA ALA A 328 3.74 5.04 6.23
C ALA A 328 2.49 5.45 5.40
N GLU A 329 2.30 6.74 5.16
CA GLU A 329 1.21 7.24 4.33
C GLU A 329 1.49 6.87 2.88
N GLY A 330 0.58 6.13 2.25
CA GLY A 330 0.71 5.61 0.90
C GLY A 330 -0.38 6.08 -0.06
N PHE A 331 -1.56 6.51 0.44
CA PHE A 331 -2.68 6.91 -0.42
C PHE A 331 -2.35 8.07 -1.35
N SER A 332 -1.79 9.16 -0.82
CA SER A 332 -1.47 10.34 -1.63
C SER A 332 -0.44 10.01 -2.71
N TYR A 333 0.53 9.18 -2.40
CA TYR A 333 1.54 8.74 -3.38
C TYR A 333 0.97 7.79 -4.41
N ALA A 334 0.09 6.88 -4.02
CA ALA A 334 -0.62 5.99 -4.93
C ALA A 334 -1.42 6.80 -5.97
N PHE A 335 -2.22 7.75 -5.52
CA PHE A 335 -3.01 8.63 -6.39
C PHE A 335 -2.13 9.51 -7.28
N ARG A 336 -1.13 10.16 -6.70
CA ARG A 336 -0.24 11.09 -7.43
C ARG A 336 0.56 10.37 -8.51
N THR A 337 1.12 9.19 -8.21
CA THR A 337 1.85 8.41 -9.22
C THR A 337 0.95 7.94 -10.35
N ALA A 338 -0.30 7.55 -10.06
CA ALA A 338 -1.31 7.20 -11.06
C ALA A 338 -1.67 8.40 -11.95
N MET A 339 -1.93 9.58 -11.36
CA MET A 339 -2.20 10.82 -12.09
C MET A 339 -1.03 11.23 -12.99
N LEU A 340 0.22 11.08 -12.51
CA LEU A 340 1.41 11.40 -13.30
C LEU A 340 1.57 10.43 -14.47
N LEU A 341 1.34 9.13 -14.29
CA LEU A 341 1.39 8.18 -15.41
C LEU A 341 0.27 8.44 -16.41
N TYR A 342 -0.95 8.74 -15.96
CA TYR A 342 -2.02 9.17 -16.85
C TYR A 342 -1.63 10.40 -17.69
N ARG A 343 -1.00 11.40 -17.04
CA ARG A 343 -0.48 12.57 -17.76
C ARG A 343 0.61 12.19 -18.76
N SER A 344 1.49 11.27 -18.41
CA SER A 344 2.54 10.75 -19.29
C SER A 344 1.97 10.05 -20.52
N LEU A 345 0.90 9.24 -20.34
CA LEU A 345 0.16 8.60 -21.44
C LEU A 345 -0.45 9.64 -22.40
N ARG A 346 -0.90 10.78 -21.89
CA ARG A 346 -1.42 11.88 -22.72
C ARG A 346 -0.34 12.67 -23.47
N LEU A 347 0.83 12.84 -22.86
CA LEU A 347 1.92 13.63 -23.41
C LEU A 347 2.83 12.86 -24.38
N ALA A 348 2.72 11.53 -24.41
CA ALA A 348 3.62 10.67 -25.20
C ALA A 348 3.42 10.73 -26.72
N GLY A 349 2.33 11.33 -27.18
CA GLY A 349 1.95 11.45 -28.59
C GLY A 349 0.60 10.80 -28.89
N GLU A 350 0.14 10.96 -30.11
CA GLU A 350 -1.17 10.45 -30.58
C GLU A 350 -1.07 9.04 -31.17
N ASP A 351 0.06 8.72 -31.82
CA ASP A 351 0.28 7.39 -32.38
C ASP A 351 0.63 6.38 -31.29
N ARG A 352 -0.41 5.85 -30.66
CA ARG A 352 -0.32 4.85 -29.57
C ARG A 352 0.03 3.45 -30.05
N SER A 353 -0.01 3.22 -31.35
CA SER A 353 0.37 1.95 -31.98
C SER A 353 1.89 1.80 -32.08
N SER A 354 2.64 2.89 -32.14
CA SER A 354 4.08 2.88 -32.35
C SER A 354 4.84 2.38 -31.11
N ASP A 355 5.98 1.73 -31.35
CA ASP A 355 6.93 1.33 -30.31
C ASP A 355 7.55 2.52 -29.56
N ALA A 356 7.58 3.69 -30.21
CA ALA A 356 8.09 4.90 -29.62
C ALA A 356 7.18 5.45 -28.51
N TYR A 357 5.86 5.18 -28.60
CA TYR A 357 4.88 5.71 -27.67
C TYR A 357 5.22 5.36 -26.21
N PHE A 358 5.38 4.09 -25.87
CA PHE A 358 5.65 3.70 -24.50
C PHE A 358 7.03 4.13 -24.01
N ARG A 359 8.04 4.24 -24.90
CA ARG A 359 9.32 4.87 -24.54
C ARG A 359 9.12 6.33 -24.15
N ASN A 360 8.30 7.07 -24.86
CA ASN A 360 7.94 8.45 -24.54
C ASN A 360 7.15 8.52 -23.22
N VAL A 361 6.21 7.62 -22.98
CA VAL A 361 5.49 7.50 -21.69
C VAL A 361 6.49 7.39 -20.55
N CYS A 362 7.47 6.50 -20.63
CA CYS A 362 8.48 6.32 -19.61
C CYS A 362 9.35 7.56 -19.41
N ARG A 363 9.75 8.25 -20.48
CA ARG A 363 10.53 9.51 -20.39
C ARG A 363 9.74 10.59 -19.66
N TRP A 364 8.46 10.79 -20.02
CA TRP A 364 7.58 11.73 -19.33
C TRP A 364 7.35 11.33 -17.88
N GLN A 365 7.12 10.06 -17.61
CA GLN A 365 6.92 9.57 -16.25
C GLN A 365 8.13 9.84 -15.36
N ASP A 366 9.34 9.51 -15.82
CA ASP A 366 10.57 9.82 -15.05
C ASP A 366 10.70 11.31 -14.78
N HIS A 367 10.45 12.14 -15.78
CA HIS A 367 10.51 13.61 -15.63
C HIS A 367 9.48 14.12 -14.62
N LEU A 368 8.22 13.72 -14.76
CA LEU A 368 7.11 14.17 -13.92
C LEU A 368 7.20 13.66 -12.48
N LEU A 369 7.91 12.55 -12.23
CA LEU A 369 8.15 12.02 -10.89
C LEU A 369 9.23 12.76 -10.10
N ARG A 370 10.08 13.58 -10.74
CA ARG A 370 11.21 14.27 -10.07
C ARG A 370 10.79 15.10 -8.85
N PRO A 371 9.74 15.96 -8.90
CA PRO A 371 9.31 16.73 -7.73
C PRO A 371 8.82 15.83 -6.59
N LEU A 372 8.13 14.71 -6.93
CA LEU A 372 7.64 13.76 -5.94
C LEU A 372 8.78 13.01 -5.24
N ARG A 373 9.81 12.67 -5.99
CA ARG A 373 11.04 12.04 -5.46
C ARG A 373 11.80 12.98 -4.54
N LEU A 374 11.89 14.28 -4.89
CA LEU A 374 12.50 15.30 -4.05
C LEU A 374 11.70 15.50 -2.74
N GLU A 375 10.37 15.52 -2.81
CA GLU A 375 9.52 15.56 -1.61
C GLU A 375 9.77 14.37 -0.68
N LEU A 376 9.87 13.15 -1.25
CA LEU A 376 10.16 11.95 -0.48
C LEU A 376 11.56 11.99 0.14
N TRP A 377 12.54 12.53 -0.57
CA TRP A 377 13.87 12.76 -0.01
C TRP A 377 13.83 13.68 1.21
N GLY A 378 13.11 14.80 1.14
CA GLY A 378 12.87 15.69 2.29
C GLY A 378 12.19 14.97 3.47
N LYS A 379 11.27 14.02 3.18
CA LYS A 379 10.65 13.19 4.23
C LYS A 379 11.60 12.15 4.84
N CYS A 380 12.64 11.72 4.10
CA CYS A 380 13.71 10.91 4.68
C CYS A 380 14.52 11.72 5.72
N LEU A 381 14.79 13.01 5.46
CA LEU A 381 15.42 13.88 6.46
C LEU A 381 14.53 14.07 7.71
N LYS A 382 13.24 14.33 7.52
CA LYS A 382 12.27 14.40 8.62
C LYS A 382 12.25 13.11 9.44
N ARG A 383 12.36 11.95 8.81
CA ARG A 383 12.47 10.65 9.47
C ARG A 383 13.61 10.63 10.46
N GLN A 384 14.79 11.17 10.12
CA GLN A 384 15.96 11.21 11.01
C GLN A 384 15.69 11.98 12.32
N ILE A 385 14.86 13.01 12.27
CA ILE A 385 14.46 13.75 13.47
C ILE A 385 13.43 12.96 14.28
N LEU A 386 12.38 12.48 13.63
CA LEU A 386 11.23 11.85 14.29
C LEU A 386 11.60 10.54 15.02
N TYR A 387 12.50 9.74 14.44
CA TYR A 387 12.84 8.42 14.96
C TYR A 387 14.11 8.39 15.83
N ARG A 388 14.84 9.49 15.96
CA ARG A 388 15.89 9.64 16.98
C ARG A 388 15.28 10.07 18.30
N PRO A 389 15.36 9.26 19.38
CA PRO A 389 14.65 9.53 20.65
C PRO A 389 14.96 10.92 21.22
N PHE A 390 16.23 11.32 21.21
CA PHE A 390 16.65 12.63 21.72
C PHE A 390 15.98 13.79 20.94
N LEU A 391 16.06 13.79 19.61
CA LEU A 391 15.51 14.85 18.77
C LEU A 391 13.98 14.89 18.87
N ARG A 392 13.33 13.74 18.85
CA ARG A 392 11.88 13.63 19.05
C ARG A 392 11.45 14.24 20.37
N ARG A 393 12.11 13.87 21.49
CA ARG A 393 11.79 14.40 22.83
C ARG A 393 12.02 15.90 22.91
N LEU A 394 13.06 16.43 22.27
CA LEU A 394 13.30 17.87 22.18
C LEU A 394 12.13 18.60 21.51
N VAL A 395 11.68 18.10 20.34
CA VAL A 395 10.52 18.66 19.64
C VAL A 395 9.24 18.52 20.46
N MET A 396 9.00 17.40 21.11
CA MET A 396 7.82 17.21 21.97
C MET A 396 7.84 18.14 23.18
N ARG A 397 9.01 18.36 23.82
CA ARG A 397 9.15 19.26 24.98
C ARG A 397 8.98 20.73 24.61
N SER A 398 9.36 21.14 23.39
CA SER A 398 9.17 22.52 22.92
C SER A 398 7.71 22.95 22.86
N GLY A 399 6.77 22.00 22.84
CA GLY A 399 5.34 22.27 22.74
C GLY A 399 4.91 22.89 21.39
N LEU A 400 5.80 22.94 20.39
CA LEU A 400 5.50 23.52 19.10
C LEU A 400 4.33 22.77 18.42
N ARG A 401 3.27 23.52 18.06
CA ARG A 401 2.03 22.99 17.46
C ARG A 401 1.29 21.94 18.32
N HIS A 402 1.57 21.88 19.62
CA HIS A 402 0.85 21.01 20.55
C HIS A 402 -0.57 21.51 20.78
N LEU A 403 -1.55 20.62 20.71
CA LEU A 403 -2.92 20.86 21.15
C LEU A 403 -3.04 20.58 22.64
N ARG A 404 -3.46 21.57 23.42
CA ARG A 404 -3.84 21.38 24.80
C ARG A 404 -5.26 20.83 24.84
N CYS A 405 -5.40 19.56 25.20
CA CYS A 405 -6.71 18.98 25.49
C CYS A 405 -7.15 19.46 26.88
N LEU A 406 -8.43 19.76 27.02
CA LEU A 406 -9.00 19.99 28.34
C LEU A 406 -8.91 18.67 29.11
N GLU A 407 -8.44 18.71 30.33
CA GLU A 407 -8.49 17.56 31.22
C GLU A 407 -9.94 17.25 31.52
N SER A 408 -10.38 16.00 31.21
CA SER A 408 -11.73 15.50 31.48
C SER A 408 -11.78 14.84 32.82
#